data_f75e906bb15227fe53904e38d28e1094
#
_entry.id   f75e906bb15227fe53904e38d28e1094
#
_cell.length_a   1.000
_cell.length_b   1.000
_cell.length_c   1.000
_cell.angle_alpha   90.00
_cell.angle_beta   90.00
_cell.angle_gamma   90.00
#
_symmetry.space_group_name_H-M   'P 1'
#
loop_
_entity.id
_entity.type
_entity.pdbx_description
1 polymer ?
#
loop_
_entity_poly.entity_id
_entity_poly.type
_entity_poly.pdbx_seq_one_letter_code
_entity_poly.pdbx_strand_id
1 'polypeptide(L)'
;RDTDRSRGLGDVYKRQKMLGGLGICGKPFCCASFMGEFQPVSIKMAKEQGLSLSPVKISGTCGRLMCCLKYEQEAYTDLLKHTPKVGAIVNTPEGRGLVVENNLIAGTLKVKLNNTPEDAAPKSFTVKQCKLVKDGYIKLDKKEMEKFKGLE
;
A
#
# COMPACT_ATOMS: atom_id res chain seq x y z
N ARG A 1 8.78 24.69 19.19
CA ARG A 1 8.29 23.53 19.95
C ARG A 1 7.88 22.36 19.07
N ASP A 2 7.33 22.60 17.88
CA ASP A 2 7.07 21.52 16.90
C ASP A 2 8.38 20.93 16.33
N THR A 3 9.44 21.72 16.29
CA THR A 3 10.78 21.27 15.93
C THR A 3 11.38 20.25 16.92
N ASP A 4 11.02 20.32 18.20
CA ASP A 4 11.54 19.40 19.20
C ASP A 4 10.90 18.01 19.10
N ARG A 5 9.64 17.92 18.71
CA ARG A 5 8.98 16.63 18.41
C ARG A 5 9.56 15.95 17.18
N SER A 6 9.84 16.70 16.13
CA SER A 6 10.47 16.14 14.93
C SER A 6 11.92 15.73 15.17
N ARG A 7 12.65 16.45 16.05
CA ARG A 7 13.99 16.05 16.50
C ARG A 7 13.94 14.77 17.34
N GLY A 8 12.99 14.65 18.27
CA GLY A 8 12.81 13.45 19.08
C GLY A 8 12.56 12.20 18.26
N LEU A 9 11.71 12.28 17.21
CA LEU A 9 11.47 11.18 16.28
C LEU A 9 12.72 10.83 15.47
N GLY A 10 13.51 11.81 15.06
CA GLY A 10 14.77 11.61 14.38
C GLY A 10 15.80 10.87 15.25
N ASP A 11 15.86 11.20 16.52
CA ASP A 11 16.77 10.55 17.47
C ASP A 11 16.34 9.11 17.77
N VAL A 12 15.04 8.85 17.93
CA VAL A 12 14.52 7.49 18.11
C VAL A 12 14.83 6.63 16.89
N TYR A 13 14.63 7.13 15.70
CA TYR A 13 14.96 6.43 14.46
C TYR A 13 16.46 6.09 14.38
N LYS A 14 17.33 7.06 14.65
CA LYS A 14 18.79 6.85 14.65
C LYS A 14 19.22 5.81 15.67
N ARG A 15 18.70 5.89 16.88
CA ARG A 15 18.98 4.90 17.94
C ARG A 15 18.56 3.49 17.54
N GLN A 16 17.36 3.34 17.03
CA GLN A 16 16.86 2.03 16.59
C GLN A 16 17.66 1.46 15.43
N LYS A 17 18.08 2.30 14.49
CA LYS A 17 18.96 1.89 13.40
C LYS A 17 20.32 1.40 13.92
N MET A 18 20.88 2.06 14.90
CA MET A 18 22.19 1.70 15.48
C MET A 18 22.14 0.46 16.37
N LEU A 19 21.10 0.33 17.18
CA LEU A 19 20.94 -0.80 18.11
C LEU A 19 20.42 -2.05 17.41
N GLY A 20 19.70 -1.90 16.32
CA GLY A 20 19.00 -2.98 15.66
C GLY A 20 17.76 -3.43 16.44
N GLY A 21 17.16 -4.52 16.02
CA GLY A 21 15.98 -5.11 16.64
C GLY A 21 15.12 -5.83 15.61
N LEU A 22 13.95 -6.29 16.05
CA LEU A 22 12.96 -6.96 15.21
C LEU A 22 11.80 -6.04 14.90
N GLY A 23 11.42 -6.00 13.62
CA GLY A 23 10.20 -5.33 13.16
C GLY A 23 8.94 -6.10 13.56
N ILE A 24 7.78 -5.51 13.29
CA ILE A 24 6.48 -6.17 13.49
C ILE A 24 6.33 -7.45 12.64
N CYS A 25 7.11 -7.58 11.57
CA CYS A 25 7.18 -8.77 10.72
C CYS A 25 8.04 -9.91 11.31
N GLY A 26 8.69 -9.69 12.46
CA GLY A 26 9.59 -10.66 13.10
C GLY A 26 10.98 -10.77 12.49
N LYS A 27 11.28 -9.96 11.47
CA LYS A 27 12.61 -9.89 10.83
C LYS A 27 13.43 -8.74 11.39
N PRO A 28 14.79 -8.78 11.30
CA PRO A 28 15.62 -7.65 11.66
C PRO A 28 15.22 -6.37 10.93
N PHE A 29 15.43 -5.23 11.57
CA PHE A 29 15.10 -3.93 10.97
C PHE A 29 15.77 -3.77 9.60
N CYS A 30 14.97 -3.42 8.58
CA CYS A 30 15.47 -3.15 7.24
C CYS A 30 16.50 -2.03 7.24
N CYS A 31 16.27 -0.97 8.01
CA CYS A 31 17.19 0.17 8.15
C CYS A 31 18.52 -0.18 8.84
N ALA A 32 18.55 -1.20 9.70
CA ALA A 32 19.75 -1.70 10.34
C ALA A 32 20.49 -2.77 9.51
N SER A 33 19.78 -3.41 8.57
CA SER A 33 20.32 -4.53 7.77
C SER A 33 20.85 -4.06 6.42
N PHE A 34 19.93 -3.72 5.48
CA PHE A 34 20.30 -3.47 4.08
C PHE A 34 19.92 -2.08 3.57
N MET A 35 19.01 -1.37 4.24
CA MET A 35 18.66 0.00 3.89
C MET A 35 19.54 0.99 4.64
N GLY A 36 20.73 1.26 4.12
CA GLY A 36 21.71 2.16 4.75
C GLY A 36 21.29 3.62 4.78
N GLU A 37 20.56 4.08 3.77
CA GLU A 37 20.15 5.47 3.62
C GLU A 37 18.69 5.67 4.04
N PHE A 38 18.42 6.80 4.69
CA PHE A 38 17.05 7.22 4.97
C PHE A 38 16.38 7.70 3.68
N GLN A 39 15.26 7.04 3.35
CA GLN A 39 14.41 7.47 2.23
C GLN A 39 13.02 7.80 2.75
N PRO A 40 12.43 8.93 2.30
CA PRO A 40 11.10 9.30 2.73
C PRO A 40 10.07 8.30 2.23
N VAL A 41 9.11 7.96 3.09
CA VAL A 41 8.01 7.06 2.79
C VAL A 41 6.71 7.85 2.83
N SER A 42 5.82 7.63 1.86
CA SER A 42 4.51 8.28 1.80
C SER A 42 3.36 7.28 2.01
N ILE A 43 2.22 7.81 2.47
CA ILE A 43 0.99 7.04 2.66
C ILE A 43 0.46 6.47 1.33
N LYS A 44 0.72 7.17 0.24
CA LYS A 44 0.37 6.71 -1.10
C LYS A 44 1.00 5.36 -1.42
N MET A 45 2.24 5.13 -0.98
CA MET A 45 2.93 3.85 -1.15
C MET A 45 2.20 2.72 -0.43
N ALA A 46 1.73 2.95 0.81
CA ALA A 46 0.94 1.97 1.55
C ALA A 46 -0.38 1.64 0.85
N LYS A 47 -1.05 2.65 0.29
CA LYS A 47 -2.30 2.47 -0.46
C LYS A 47 -2.10 1.71 -1.77
N GLU A 48 -1.06 2.02 -2.51
CA GLU A 48 -0.68 1.33 -3.74
C GLU A 48 -0.33 -0.14 -3.50
N GLN A 49 0.27 -0.45 -2.35
CA GLN A 49 0.59 -1.83 -1.93
C GLN A 49 -0.60 -2.58 -1.33
N GLY A 50 -1.77 -1.96 -1.28
CA GLY A 50 -2.99 -2.60 -0.78
C GLY A 50 -3.02 -2.83 0.74
N LEU A 51 -2.19 -2.12 1.49
CA LEU A 51 -2.16 -2.22 2.94
C LEU A 51 -3.31 -1.43 3.58
N SER A 52 -3.77 -1.94 4.71
CA SER A 52 -4.75 -1.23 5.53
C SER A 52 -4.15 0.09 6.05
N LEU A 53 -4.86 1.20 5.84
CA LEU A 53 -4.44 2.52 6.30
C LEU A 53 -4.71 2.71 7.81
N SER A 54 -4.30 1.74 8.61
CA SER A 54 -4.31 1.85 10.07
C SER A 54 -2.92 2.26 10.57
N PRO A 55 -2.79 3.32 11.38
CA PRO A 55 -1.49 3.76 11.89
C PRO A 55 -0.70 2.63 12.57
N VAL A 56 -1.40 1.75 13.28
CA VAL A 56 -0.77 0.60 13.97
C VAL A 56 -0.15 -0.40 13.00
N LYS A 57 -0.76 -0.59 11.82
CA LYS A 57 -0.31 -1.59 10.83
C LYS A 57 0.77 -1.10 9.90
N ILE A 58 0.83 0.19 9.64
CA ILE A 58 1.79 0.79 8.70
C ILE A 58 2.93 1.54 9.37
N SER A 59 2.88 1.70 10.69
CA SER A 59 3.96 2.31 11.47
C SER A 59 5.01 1.27 11.85
N GLY A 60 6.27 1.64 11.68
CA GLY A 60 7.39 0.90 12.24
C GLY A 60 7.55 1.13 13.74
N THR A 61 8.44 0.37 14.37
CA THR A 61 8.79 0.53 15.79
C THR A 61 9.38 1.91 16.11
N CYS A 62 9.93 2.60 15.10
CA CYS A 62 10.45 3.97 15.22
C CYS A 62 9.35 5.05 15.28
N GLY A 63 8.09 4.70 15.18
CA GLY A 63 6.97 5.65 15.13
C GLY A 63 6.75 6.33 13.79
N ARG A 64 7.56 6.00 12.76
CA ARG A 64 7.39 6.46 11.37
C ARG A 64 6.83 5.34 10.50
N LEU A 65 6.44 5.68 9.27
CA LEU A 65 6.04 4.68 8.29
C LEU A 65 7.16 3.66 8.07
N MET A 66 6.78 2.40 7.86
CA MET A 66 7.74 1.31 7.66
C MET A 66 8.63 1.57 6.45
N CYS A 67 9.94 1.45 6.61
CA CYS A 67 10.89 1.65 5.52
C CYS A 67 10.79 0.60 4.40
N CYS A 68 10.29 -0.59 4.70
CA CYS A 68 10.03 -1.63 3.70
C CYS A 68 9.00 -1.21 2.64
N LEU A 69 8.10 -0.28 2.95
CA LEU A 69 7.17 0.29 1.97
C LEU A 69 7.93 0.93 0.80
N LYS A 70 8.98 1.67 1.09
CA LYS A 70 9.83 2.27 0.06
C LYS A 70 10.65 1.23 -0.70
N TYR A 71 11.18 0.25 0.01
CA TYR A 71 11.97 -0.83 -0.59
C TYR A 71 11.17 -1.64 -1.60
N GLU A 72 9.93 -1.97 -1.27
CA GLU A 72 9.04 -2.77 -2.12
C GLU A 72 8.29 -1.95 -3.17
N GLN A 73 8.33 -0.62 -3.10
CA GLN A 73 7.53 0.26 -3.96
C GLN A 73 7.77 0.05 -5.46
N GLU A 74 8.99 -0.17 -5.87
CA GLU A 74 9.33 -0.37 -7.29
C GLU A 74 8.66 -1.63 -7.84
N ALA A 75 8.71 -2.74 -7.09
CA ALA A 75 8.08 -3.98 -7.48
C ALA A 75 6.55 -3.83 -7.61
N TYR A 76 5.92 -3.16 -6.65
CA TYR A 76 4.48 -2.88 -6.71
C TYR A 76 4.11 -1.92 -7.83
N THR A 77 4.94 -0.93 -8.12
CA THR A 77 4.73 -0.01 -9.24
C THR A 77 4.74 -0.75 -10.58
N ASP A 78 5.66 -1.68 -10.76
CA ASP A 78 5.71 -2.50 -11.98
C ASP A 78 4.49 -3.43 -12.09
N LEU A 79 4.07 -4.04 -11.00
CA LEU A 79 2.85 -4.85 -10.98
C LEU A 79 1.59 -4.03 -11.29
N LEU A 80 1.50 -2.80 -10.79
CA LEU A 80 0.39 -1.88 -11.06
C LEU A 80 0.30 -1.44 -12.52
N LYS A 81 1.40 -1.40 -13.26
CA LYS A 81 1.39 -1.10 -14.69
C LYS A 81 0.66 -2.19 -15.50
N HIS A 82 0.73 -3.44 -15.04
CA HIS A 82 0.18 -4.60 -15.74
C HIS A 82 -1.16 -5.08 -15.14
N THR A 83 -1.55 -4.57 -13.99
CA THR A 83 -2.75 -4.99 -13.27
C THR A 83 -3.76 -3.84 -13.19
N PRO A 84 -5.04 -4.08 -13.51
CA PRO A 84 -6.09 -3.09 -13.32
C PRO A 84 -6.16 -2.62 -11.88
N LYS A 85 -6.27 -1.30 -11.68
CA LYS A 85 -6.40 -0.69 -10.35
C LYS A 85 -7.82 -0.87 -9.81
N VAL A 86 -7.97 -0.72 -8.50
CA VAL A 86 -9.29 -0.66 -7.86
C VAL A 86 -10.10 0.50 -8.46
N GLY A 87 -11.36 0.25 -8.82
CA GLY A 87 -12.20 1.21 -9.52
C GLY A 87 -12.06 1.19 -11.05
N ALA A 88 -11.20 0.33 -11.60
CA ALA A 88 -11.09 0.12 -13.04
C ALA A 88 -12.30 -0.63 -13.60
N ILE A 89 -12.68 -0.32 -14.83
CA ILE A 89 -13.69 -1.09 -15.56
C ILE A 89 -12.96 -2.12 -16.42
N VAL A 90 -13.28 -3.37 -16.19
CA VAL A 90 -12.70 -4.50 -16.93
C VAL A 90 -13.76 -5.31 -17.64
N ASN A 91 -13.39 -5.90 -18.75
CA ASN A 91 -14.21 -6.85 -19.47
C ASN A 91 -13.77 -8.26 -19.10
N THR A 92 -14.63 -9.00 -18.41
CA THR A 92 -14.42 -10.40 -18.03
C THR A 92 -15.16 -11.33 -18.99
N PRO A 93 -14.84 -12.64 -19.02
CA PRO A 93 -15.61 -13.61 -19.83
C PRO A 93 -17.11 -13.64 -19.50
N GLU A 94 -17.51 -13.22 -18.31
CA GLU A 94 -18.90 -13.15 -17.86
C GLU A 94 -19.57 -11.79 -18.12
N GLY A 95 -18.82 -10.79 -18.60
CA GLY A 95 -19.33 -9.44 -18.90
C GLY A 95 -18.47 -8.33 -18.32
N ARG A 96 -18.95 -7.11 -18.46
CA ARG A 96 -18.27 -5.92 -17.89
C ARG A 96 -18.51 -5.82 -16.40
N GLY A 97 -17.48 -5.47 -15.68
CA GLY A 97 -17.54 -5.26 -14.24
C GLY A 97 -16.57 -4.22 -13.73
N LEU A 98 -16.79 -3.82 -12.49
CA LEU A 98 -15.94 -2.88 -11.76
C LEU A 98 -15.01 -3.66 -10.82
N VAL A 99 -13.71 -3.36 -10.83
CA VAL A 99 -12.74 -3.93 -9.90
C VAL A 99 -12.97 -3.34 -8.51
N VAL A 100 -13.32 -4.19 -7.57
CA VAL A 100 -13.54 -3.82 -6.16
C VAL A 100 -12.26 -3.97 -5.36
N GLU A 101 -11.53 -5.05 -5.61
CA GLU A 101 -10.29 -5.37 -4.92
C GLU A 101 -9.31 -6.03 -5.90
N ASN A 102 -8.04 -5.74 -5.76
CA ASN A 102 -6.99 -6.39 -6.52
C ASN A 102 -5.93 -6.99 -5.58
N ASN A 103 -5.45 -8.16 -5.92
CA ASN A 103 -4.29 -8.76 -5.28
C ASN A 103 -3.15 -8.78 -6.29
N LEU A 104 -2.22 -7.84 -6.15
CA LEU A 104 -1.12 -7.63 -7.08
C LEU A 104 -0.16 -8.82 -7.12
N ILE A 105 0.08 -9.44 -5.96
CA ILE A 105 1.02 -10.56 -5.83
C ILE A 105 0.44 -11.84 -6.43
N ALA A 106 -0.82 -12.15 -6.12
CA ALA A 106 -1.50 -13.33 -6.63
C ALA A 106 -2.00 -13.17 -8.09
N GLY A 107 -2.05 -11.95 -8.60
CA GLY A 107 -2.58 -11.64 -9.92
C GLY A 107 -4.07 -11.93 -10.06
N THR A 108 -4.83 -11.75 -8.98
CA THR A 108 -6.28 -11.94 -8.94
C THR A 108 -7.02 -10.65 -8.69
N LEU A 109 -8.19 -10.53 -9.29
CA LEU A 109 -9.07 -9.39 -9.18
C LEU A 109 -10.43 -9.83 -8.65
N LYS A 110 -10.99 -9.09 -7.71
CA LYS A 110 -12.41 -9.21 -7.36
C LYS A 110 -13.20 -8.18 -8.15
N VAL A 111 -14.05 -8.67 -9.00
CA VAL A 111 -14.83 -7.84 -9.93
C VAL A 111 -16.31 -7.98 -9.59
N LYS A 112 -16.99 -6.84 -9.46
CA LYS A 112 -18.42 -6.76 -9.36
C LYS A 112 -18.98 -6.57 -10.77
N LEU A 113 -19.72 -7.56 -11.26
CA LEU A 113 -20.32 -7.52 -12.60
C LEU A 113 -21.50 -6.57 -12.64
N ASN A 114 -21.65 -5.83 -13.73
CA ASN A 114 -22.80 -4.91 -13.91
C ASN A 114 -24.14 -5.64 -14.07
N ASN A 115 -24.09 -6.91 -14.48
CA ASN A 115 -25.29 -7.73 -14.71
C ASN A 115 -25.79 -8.47 -13.45
N THR A 116 -25.11 -8.28 -12.31
CA THR A 116 -25.50 -8.90 -11.03
C THR A 116 -26.17 -7.86 -10.12
N PRO A 117 -27.14 -8.28 -9.28
CA PRO A 117 -27.78 -7.37 -8.31
C PRO A 117 -26.73 -6.74 -7.38
N GLU A 118 -27.04 -5.58 -6.83
CA GLU A 118 -26.13 -4.81 -5.96
C GLU A 118 -25.61 -5.60 -4.73
N ASP A 119 -26.40 -6.54 -4.27
CA ASP A 119 -26.08 -7.40 -3.12
C ASP A 119 -25.25 -8.64 -3.46
N ALA A 120 -24.91 -8.86 -4.74
CA ALA A 120 -24.13 -10.02 -5.13
C ALA A 120 -22.66 -9.86 -4.74
N ALA A 121 -22.09 -10.93 -4.19
CA ALA A 121 -20.68 -10.97 -3.83
C ALA A 121 -19.78 -10.81 -5.08
N PRO A 122 -18.69 -10.05 -4.99
CA PRO A 122 -17.75 -9.91 -6.10
C PRO A 122 -17.12 -11.24 -6.46
N LYS A 123 -16.99 -11.52 -7.75
CA LYS A 123 -16.34 -12.73 -8.25
C LYS A 123 -14.85 -12.52 -8.46
N SER A 124 -14.06 -13.56 -8.19
CA SER A 124 -12.61 -13.55 -8.39
C SER A 124 -12.26 -13.97 -9.81
N PHE A 125 -11.47 -13.16 -10.49
CA PHE A 125 -10.93 -13.45 -11.83
C PHE A 125 -9.42 -13.26 -11.84
N THR A 126 -8.74 -13.95 -12.74
CA THR A 126 -7.30 -13.74 -12.96
C THR A 126 -7.09 -12.53 -13.87
N VAL A 127 -6.04 -11.77 -13.63
CA VAL A 127 -5.67 -10.59 -14.46
C VAL A 127 -5.62 -10.94 -15.95
N LYS A 128 -5.14 -12.14 -16.28
CA LYS A 128 -5.07 -12.63 -17.67
C LYS A 128 -6.43 -12.80 -18.36
N GLN A 129 -7.48 -13.03 -17.59
CA GLN A 129 -8.85 -13.20 -18.09
C GLN A 129 -9.59 -11.87 -18.26
N CYS A 130 -9.10 -10.82 -17.64
CA CYS A 130 -9.71 -9.52 -17.65
C CYS A 130 -9.02 -8.60 -18.66
N LYS A 131 -9.81 -7.95 -19.52
CA LYS A 131 -9.32 -6.90 -20.43
C LYS A 131 -9.68 -5.54 -19.84
N LEU A 132 -8.69 -4.68 -19.68
CA LEU A 132 -8.85 -3.33 -19.18
C LEU A 132 -9.62 -2.50 -20.23
N VAL A 133 -10.75 -1.90 -19.83
CA VAL A 133 -11.52 -0.98 -20.65
C VAL A 133 -11.23 0.46 -20.23
N LYS A 134 -11.25 0.74 -18.94
CA LYS A 134 -10.91 2.04 -18.36
C LYS A 134 -10.16 1.84 -17.06
N ASP A 135 -8.98 2.44 -16.95
CA ASP A 135 -8.17 2.32 -15.76
C ASP A 135 -8.76 3.06 -14.56
N GLY A 136 -8.54 2.50 -13.38
CA GLY A 136 -8.91 3.11 -12.12
C GLY A 136 -7.88 4.17 -11.70
N TYR A 137 -8.29 5.03 -10.77
CA TYR A 137 -7.43 6.04 -10.19
C TYR A 137 -7.35 5.87 -8.67
N ILE A 138 -6.15 5.74 -8.15
CA ILE A 138 -5.91 5.67 -6.71
C ILE A 138 -5.99 7.09 -6.15
N LYS A 139 -7.11 7.41 -5.50
CA LYS A 139 -7.30 8.69 -4.82
C LYS A 139 -6.97 8.54 -3.34
N LEU A 140 -6.28 9.51 -2.80
CA LEU A 140 -6.13 9.71 -1.37
C LEU A 140 -7.13 10.78 -0.91
N ASP A 141 -7.95 10.45 0.04
CA ASP A 141 -8.83 11.42 0.65
C ASP A 141 -8.04 12.36 1.56
N LYS A 142 -8.39 13.66 1.53
CA LYS A 142 -7.76 14.66 2.39
C LYS A 142 -7.81 14.28 3.87
N LYS A 143 -8.91 13.67 4.31
CA LYS A 143 -9.06 13.18 5.68
C LYS A 143 -8.09 12.05 6.04
N GLU A 144 -7.78 11.18 5.09
CA GLU A 144 -6.79 10.11 5.28
C GLU A 144 -5.38 10.71 5.38
N MET A 145 -5.06 11.70 4.55
CA MET A 145 -3.76 12.38 4.63
C MET A 145 -3.54 13.12 5.95
N GLU A 146 -4.59 13.76 6.49
CA GLU A 146 -4.48 14.47 7.77
C GLU A 146 -4.23 13.54 8.95
N LYS A 147 -4.83 12.34 8.96
CA LYS A 147 -4.61 11.33 10.02
C LYS A 147 -3.15 10.87 10.11
N PHE A 148 -2.42 10.93 9.02
CA PHE A 148 -1.06 10.39 8.91
C PHE A 148 0.02 11.46 8.78
N LYS A 149 -0.35 12.74 8.86
CA LYS A 149 0.56 13.87 8.68
C LYS A 149 1.75 13.87 9.64
N GLY A 150 1.69 13.18 10.75
CA GLY A 150 2.78 13.03 11.71
C GLY A 150 3.68 11.81 11.48
N LEU A 151 3.33 10.91 10.54
CA LEU A 151 4.04 9.66 10.28
C LEU A 151 4.99 9.71 9.07
N GLU A 152 4.82 10.71 8.23
CA GLU A 152 5.67 10.92 7.04
C GLU A 152 7.03 11.54 7.36
#